data_cbaff7a3eec528a5866a705b2d19363a
#
_entry.id   cbaff7a3eec528a5866a705b2d19363a
#
_cell.length_a   1.000
_cell.length_b   1.000
_cell.length_c   1.000
_cell.angle_alpha   90.00
_cell.angle_beta   90.00
_cell.angle_gamma   90.00
#
_symmetry.space_group_name_H-M   'P 1'
#
loop_
_entity.id
_entity.type
_entity.pdbx_description
1 polymer ?
#
loop_
_entity_poly.entity_id
_entity_poly.type
_entity_poly.pdbx_seq_one_letter_code
_entity_poly.pdbx_strand_id
1 'polypeptide(L)'
;IRNMRLTSNRLEYKKTKKGVVIIDDTYNSSLDAIRASLEILSKEKAKRRIAVLGDILEVGSYNEMVHREIGKIALEFNLDMIITIGTNTKYTDKYLEENGYMNVYHFDSEDVSYEKIDELLKDGDVVLFKASHSMKLGNIVNYLMR
;
A
#
# COMPACT_ATOMS: atom_id res chain seq x y z
N ILE A 1 -20.43 -20.68 -0.68
CA ILE A 1 -20.34 -20.02 -0.87
C ILE A 1 -20.51 -18.74 -0.91
N ARG A 2 -20.82 -18.01 -0.65
CA ARG A 2 -21.02 -16.85 -0.62
C ARG A 2 -20.23 -15.88 0.01
N ASN A 3 -19.79 -15.96 1.06
CA ASN A 3 -18.87 -15.12 1.78
C ASN A 3 -17.70 -14.69 0.96
N MET A 4 -17.30 -15.52 0.07
CA MET A 4 -16.20 -15.20 -0.80
C MET A 4 -16.47 -13.99 -1.66
N ARG A 5 -17.72 -13.76 -1.97
CA ARG A 5 -18.06 -12.58 -2.75
C ARG A 5 -17.69 -11.32 -2.03
N LEU A 6 -17.91 -11.29 -0.72
CA LEU A 6 -17.59 -10.12 0.06
C LEU A 6 -16.09 -9.85 0.04
N THR A 7 -15.31 -10.91 0.17
CA THR A 7 -13.87 -10.77 0.12
C THR A 7 -13.41 -10.29 -1.24
N SER A 8 -13.94 -10.88 -2.30
CA SER A 8 -13.50 -10.51 -3.65
C SER A 8 -13.85 -9.08 -4.00
N ASN A 9 -14.88 -8.52 -3.36
CA ASN A 9 -15.24 -7.12 -3.60
C ASN A 9 -14.22 -6.15 -3.07
N ARG A 10 -13.29 -6.61 -2.25
CA ARG A 10 -12.30 -5.75 -1.63
C ARG A 10 -10.92 -5.90 -2.20
N LEU A 11 -10.62 -7.09 -2.70
CA LEU A 11 -9.31 -7.38 -3.25
C LEU A 11 -9.44 -7.66 -4.72
N GLU A 12 -8.79 -6.86 -5.54
CA GLU A 12 -8.77 -7.08 -6.96
C GLU A 12 -7.33 -7.28 -7.42
N TYR A 13 -7.10 -8.34 -8.16
CA TYR A 13 -5.78 -8.62 -8.73
C TYR A 13 -5.76 -8.18 -10.19
N LYS A 14 -4.79 -7.36 -10.55
CA LYS A 14 -4.64 -6.85 -11.91
C LYS A 14 -3.21 -7.03 -12.35
N LYS A 15 -3.00 -7.27 -13.63
CA LYS A 15 -1.64 -7.39 -14.13
C LYS A 15 -1.41 -6.33 -15.20
N THR A 16 -0.35 -5.56 -15.06
CA THR A 16 -0.03 -4.50 -16.01
C THR A 16 0.68 -5.08 -17.22
N LYS A 17 0.76 -4.28 -18.29
CA LYS A 17 1.48 -4.68 -19.49
C LYS A 17 2.95 -4.90 -19.21
N LYS A 18 3.47 -4.22 -18.21
CA LYS A 18 4.88 -4.31 -17.81
C LYS A 18 5.18 -5.59 -17.02
N GLY A 19 4.15 -6.32 -16.57
CA GLY A 19 4.35 -7.54 -15.80
C GLY A 19 4.31 -7.35 -14.29
N VAL A 20 3.75 -6.24 -13.83
CA VAL A 20 3.54 -5.96 -12.41
C VAL A 20 2.16 -6.47 -12.03
N VAL A 21 2.08 -7.23 -10.93
CA VAL A 21 0.79 -7.65 -10.39
C VAL A 21 0.38 -6.64 -9.32
N ILE A 22 -0.81 -6.09 -9.48
CA ILE A 22 -1.35 -5.10 -8.53
C ILE A 22 -2.44 -5.79 -7.72
N ILE A 23 -2.34 -5.67 -6.40
CA ILE A 23 -3.41 -6.07 -5.50
C ILE A 23 -4.08 -4.78 -5.03
N ASP A 24 -5.27 -4.53 -5.54
CA ASP A 24 -6.01 -3.32 -5.24
C ASP A 24 -6.93 -3.58 -4.06
N ASP A 25 -6.58 -3.02 -2.92
CA ASP A 25 -7.37 -3.17 -1.69
C ASP A 25 -7.52 -1.79 -1.05
N THR A 26 -8.20 -0.90 -1.77
CA THR A 26 -8.40 0.47 -1.30
C THR A 26 -9.75 0.65 -0.61
N TYR A 27 -10.39 -0.44 -0.25
CA TYR A 27 -11.75 -0.40 0.23
C TYR A 27 -11.88 -0.26 1.74
N ASN A 28 -11.12 -1.00 2.52
CA ASN A 28 -11.21 -1.00 3.97
C ASN A 28 -9.86 -0.63 4.57
N SER A 29 -9.86 0.35 5.48
CA SER A 29 -8.63 0.92 5.98
C SER A 29 -8.41 0.77 7.48
N SER A 30 -9.08 -0.18 8.13
CA SER A 30 -8.81 -0.44 9.55
C SER A 30 -7.41 -1.08 9.70
N LEU A 31 -6.84 -0.97 10.90
CA LEU A 31 -5.54 -1.59 11.16
C LEU A 31 -5.58 -3.10 10.94
N ASP A 32 -6.67 -3.76 11.35
CA ASP A 32 -6.81 -5.19 11.13
C ASP A 32 -6.85 -5.52 9.64
N ALA A 33 -7.53 -4.69 8.86
CA ALA A 33 -7.61 -4.90 7.41
C ALA A 33 -6.24 -4.69 6.76
N ILE A 34 -5.49 -3.70 7.23
CA ILE A 34 -4.14 -3.45 6.72
C ILE A 34 -3.25 -4.64 7.00
N ARG A 35 -3.29 -5.17 8.22
CA ARG A 35 -2.50 -6.34 8.58
C ARG A 35 -2.87 -7.53 7.69
N ALA A 36 -4.16 -7.77 7.50
CA ALA A 36 -4.61 -8.88 6.68
C ALA A 36 -4.13 -8.75 5.23
N SER A 37 -4.19 -7.53 4.68
CA SER A 37 -3.75 -7.30 3.31
C SER A 37 -2.25 -7.49 3.16
N LEU A 38 -1.48 -7.01 4.13
CA LEU A 38 -0.03 -7.18 4.11
C LEU A 38 0.36 -8.65 4.24
N GLU A 39 -0.40 -9.41 5.03
CA GLU A 39 -0.16 -10.82 5.13
C GLU A 39 -0.39 -11.51 3.79
N ILE A 40 -1.45 -11.15 3.08
CA ILE A 40 -1.71 -11.67 1.76
C ILE A 40 -0.55 -11.36 0.82
N LEU A 41 -0.10 -10.10 0.84
CA LEU A 41 1.03 -9.69 0.02
C LEU A 41 2.28 -10.52 0.34
N SER A 42 2.53 -10.75 1.61
CA SER A 42 3.75 -11.45 2.05
C SER A 42 3.80 -12.89 1.56
N LYS A 43 2.66 -13.46 1.22
CA LYS A 43 2.59 -14.85 0.75
C LYS A 43 2.58 -14.98 -0.76
N GLU A 44 2.60 -13.86 -1.48
CA GLU A 44 2.61 -13.90 -2.95
C GLU A 44 3.99 -14.28 -3.45
N LYS A 45 4.02 -15.05 -4.52
CA LYS A 45 5.27 -15.33 -5.22
C LYS A 45 5.62 -14.11 -6.06
N ALA A 46 6.78 -13.54 -5.81
CA ALA A 46 7.16 -12.31 -6.49
C ALA A 46 8.66 -12.13 -6.42
N LYS A 47 9.20 -11.39 -7.38
CA LYS A 47 10.60 -10.96 -7.30
C LYS A 47 10.74 -9.93 -6.20
N ARG A 48 9.78 -9.02 -6.09
CA ARG A 48 9.74 -8.06 -5.00
C ARG A 48 8.30 -7.88 -4.53
N ARG A 49 8.13 -7.70 -3.23
CA ARG A 49 6.82 -7.42 -2.63
C ARG A 49 6.84 -5.98 -2.15
N ILE A 50 5.91 -5.18 -2.69
CA ILE A 50 5.91 -3.74 -2.48
C ILE A 50 4.55 -3.33 -1.93
N ALA A 51 4.54 -2.46 -0.92
CA ALA A 51 3.29 -1.91 -0.39
C ALA A 51 3.24 -0.42 -0.70
N VAL A 52 2.12 0.03 -1.26
CA VAL A 52 1.82 1.44 -1.45
C VAL A 52 0.74 1.80 -0.44
N LEU A 53 1.11 2.62 0.54
CA LEU A 53 0.26 2.95 1.67
C LEU A 53 -0.10 4.42 1.63
N GLY A 54 -1.40 4.72 1.59
CA GLY A 54 -1.87 6.10 1.67
C GLY A 54 -2.37 6.42 3.06
N ASP A 55 -2.73 7.69 3.27
CA ASP A 55 -3.24 8.14 4.56
C ASP A 55 -4.48 7.37 4.95
N ILE A 56 -4.57 7.05 6.24
CA ILE A 56 -5.80 6.58 6.84
C ILE A 56 -6.46 7.82 7.44
N LEU A 57 -7.61 8.17 6.91
CA LEU A 57 -8.27 9.42 7.28
C LEU A 57 -9.28 9.19 8.41
N GLU A 58 -9.74 10.31 8.99
CA GLU A 58 -10.81 10.29 10.00
C GLU A 58 -10.42 9.60 11.30
N VAL A 59 -9.15 9.63 11.64
CA VAL A 59 -8.69 9.06 12.91
C VAL A 59 -8.42 10.14 13.96
N GLY A 60 -8.61 11.41 13.62
CA GLY A 60 -8.57 12.53 14.58
C GLY A 60 -7.24 12.60 15.32
N SER A 61 -7.34 12.73 16.65
CA SER A 61 -6.16 12.89 17.48
C SER A 61 -5.29 11.65 17.55
N TYR A 62 -5.76 10.52 17.05
CA TYR A 62 -4.96 9.28 17.02
C TYR A 62 -4.12 9.15 15.75
N ASN A 63 -4.08 10.21 14.96
CA ASN A 63 -3.45 10.17 13.64
C ASN A 63 -2.00 9.69 13.68
N GLU A 64 -1.19 10.27 14.53
CA GLU A 64 0.21 9.87 14.62
C GLU A 64 0.34 8.42 15.08
N MET A 65 -0.41 8.06 16.13
CA MET A 65 -0.34 6.72 16.69
C MET A 65 -0.74 5.67 15.65
N VAL A 66 -1.81 5.91 14.91
CA VAL A 66 -2.29 4.97 13.90
C VAL A 66 -1.26 4.78 12.79
N HIS A 67 -0.69 5.88 12.31
CA HIS A 67 0.25 5.79 11.21
C HIS A 67 1.58 5.16 11.63
N ARG A 68 2.00 5.39 12.89
CA ARG A 68 3.18 4.69 13.41
C ARG A 68 2.90 3.20 13.54
N GLU A 69 1.69 2.84 13.97
CA GLU A 69 1.33 1.44 14.10
C GLU A 69 1.33 0.74 12.73
N ILE A 70 0.93 1.44 11.68
CA ILE A 70 1.01 0.90 10.33
C ILE A 70 2.46 0.55 9.97
N GLY A 71 3.39 1.42 10.32
CA GLY A 71 4.81 1.16 10.11
C GLY A 71 5.27 -0.09 10.86
N LYS A 72 4.82 -0.24 12.10
CA LYS A 72 5.16 -1.40 12.91
C LYS A 72 4.62 -2.68 12.28
N ILE A 73 3.38 -2.64 11.82
CA ILE A 73 2.77 -3.81 11.17
C ILE A 73 3.54 -4.16 9.90
N ALA A 74 3.88 -3.15 9.10
CA ALA A 74 4.58 -3.39 7.84
C ALA A 74 5.92 -4.09 8.06
N LEU A 75 6.62 -3.74 9.13
CA LEU A 75 7.91 -4.34 9.42
C LEU A 75 7.82 -5.84 9.73
N GLU A 76 6.65 -6.32 10.11
CA GLU A 76 6.47 -7.75 10.41
C GLU A 76 6.54 -8.62 9.16
N PHE A 77 6.40 -8.04 7.97
CA PHE A 77 6.18 -8.81 6.75
C PHE A 77 7.34 -8.81 5.76
N ASN A 78 8.47 -8.25 6.11
CA ASN A 78 9.69 -8.30 5.26
C ASN A 78 9.44 -7.83 3.82
N LEU A 79 8.84 -6.65 3.67
CA LEU A 79 8.57 -6.11 2.35
C LEU A 79 9.85 -5.57 1.72
N ASP A 80 9.94 -5.67 0.40
CA ASP A 80 11.13 -5.22 -0.33
C ASP A 80 11.15 -3.71 -0.53
N MET A 81 9.98 -3.07 -0.55
CA MET A 81 9.88 -1.63 -0.72
C MET A 81 8.56 -1.16 -0.15
N ILE A 82 8.55 0.02 0.45
CA ILE A 82 7.32 0.65 0.92
C ILE A 82 7.24 2.04 0.31
N ILE A 83 6.12 2.34 -0.32
CA ILE A 83 5.84 3.64 -0.90
C ILE A 83 4.70 4.24 -0.12
N THR A 84 4.88 5.47 0.36
CA THR A 84 3.84 6.14 1.14
C THR A 84 3.37 7.39 0.42
N ILE A 85 2.07 7.66 0.51
CA ILE A 85 1.45 8.79 -0.18
C ILE A 85 0.54 9.53 0.79
N GLY A 86 0.79 10.82 0.96
CA GLY A 86 -0.06 11.65 1.78
C GLY A 86 0.71 12.37 2.86
N THR A 87 -0.01 13.21 3.61
CA THR A 87 0.60 14.02 4.65
C THR A 87 0.87 13.22 5.92
N ASN A 88 -0.05 12.34 6.26
CA ASN A 88 0.01 11.62 7.53
C ASN A 88 0.93 10.40 7.49
N THR A 89 1.17 9.87 6.31
CA THR A 89 2.08 8.73 6.17
C THR A 89 3.51 9.07 6.53
N LYS A 90 3.82 10.36 6.71
CA LYS A 90 5.16 10.73 7.18
C LYS A 90 5.47 10.13 8.56
N TYR A 91 4.44 9.90 9.36
CA TYR A 91 4.65 9.24 10.66
C TYR A 91 5.02 7.77 10.46
N THR A 92 4.46 7.13 9.45
CA THR A 92 4.83 5.76 9.09
C THR A 92 6.29 5.72 8.65
N ASP A 93 6.68 6.65 7.78
CA ASP A 93 8.04 6.73 7.27
C ASP A 93 9.04 6.92 8.40
N LYS A 94 8.73 7.82 9.34
CA LYS A 94 9.61 8.09 10.45
C LYS A 94 9.81 6.84 11.31
N TYR A 95 8.73 6.13 11.58
CA TYR A 95 8.83 4.89 12.35
C TYR A 95 9.71 3.88 11.62
N LEU A 96 9.54 3.73 10.31
CA LEU A 96 10.33 2.80 9.53
C LEU A 96 11.80 3.15 9.57
N GLU A 97 12.12 4.44 9.40
CA GLU A 97 13.51 4.91 9.46
C GLU A 97 14.13 4.66 10.82
N GLU A 98 13.39 4.96 11.88
CA GLU A 98 13.86 4.76 13.24
C GLU A 98 14.21 3.30 13.53
N ASN A 99 13.59 2.40 12.80
CA ASN A 99 13.81 0.97 12.97
C ASN A 99 14.67 0.35 11.88
N GLY A 100 15.38 1.19 11.14
CA GLY A 100 16.38 0.71 10.20
C GLY A 100 15.88 0.29 8.84
N TYR A 101 14.59 0.52 8.54
CA TYR A 101 14.05 0.19 7.23
C TYR A 101 14.20 1.40 6.31
N MET A 102 15.06 1.27 5.31
CA MET A 102 15.45 2.44 4.51
C MET A 102 14.86 2.48 3.11
N ASN A 103 14.25 1.40 2.64
CA ASN A 103 13.74 1.38 1.26
C ASN A 103 12.33 1.92 1.19
N VAL A 104 12.18 3.18 1.59
CA VAL A 104 10.90 3.90 1.65
C VAL A 104 10.94 5.08 0.70
N TYR A 105 9.85 5.24 -0.08
CA TYR A 105 9.70 6.40 -0.97
C TYR A 105 8.41 7.11 -0.59
N HIS A 106 8.48 8.40 -0.35
CA HIS A 106 7.32 9.19 0.08
C HIS A 106 6.91 10.20 -0.98
N PHE A 107 5.60 10.33 -1.17
CA PHE A 107 5.01 11.35 -2.04
C PHE A 107 3.93 12.09 -1.25
N ASP A 108 3.89 13.40 -1.38
CA ASP A 108 2.93 14.21 -0.61
C ASP A 108 1.49 14.02 -1.07
N SER A 109 1.29 13.70 -2.34
CA SER A 109 -0.05 13.47 -2.87
C SER A 109 0.02 12.49 -4.04
N GLU A 110 -1.14 11.96 -4.43
CA GLU A 110 -1.17 11.02 -5.55
C GLU A 110 -0.78 11.69 -6.86
N ASP A 111 -1.12 12.97 -7.02
CA ASP A 111 -0.90 13.69 -8.27
C ASP A 111 0.55 13.71 -8.70
N VAL A 112 1.46 13.80 -7.75
CA VAL A 112 2.89 13.93 -8.06
C VAL A 112 3.60 12.59 -8.04
N SER A 113 2.86 11.50 -7.88
CA SER A 113 3.45 10.19 -7.68
C SER A 113 3.40 9.27 -8.89
N TYR A 114 2.52 9.56 -9.87
CA TYR A 114 2.20 8.62 -10.93
C TYR A 114 3.43 8.10 -11.68
N GLU A 115 4.18 9.02 -12.27
CA GLU A 115 5.33 8.62 -13.09
C GLU A 115 6.42 7.97 -12.26
N LYS A 116 6.65 8.51 -11.05
CA LYS A 116 7.70 8.00 -10.20
C LYS A 116 7.40 6.59 -9.74
N ILE A 117 6.16 6.32 -9.37
CA ILE A 117 5.77 4.98 -8.95
C ILE A 117 5.92 4.02 -10.12
N ASP A 118 5.48 4.44 -11.32
CA ASP A 118 5.64 3.61 -12.49
C ASP A 118 7.11 3.27 -12.74
N GLU A 119 8.00 4.23 -12.56
CA GLU A 119 9.42 4.01 -12.73
C GLU A 119 10.01 3.04 -11.71
N LEU A 120 9.47 3.09 -10.49
CA LEU A 120 9.95 2.22 -9.42
C LEU A 120 9.56 0.75 -9.60
N LEU A 121 8.46 0.51 -10.29
CA LEU A 121 7.91 -0.84 -10.43
C LEU A 121 8.51 -1.56 -11.64
N LYS A 122 8.73 -2.85 -11.49
CA LYS A 122 9.38 -3.66 -12.51
C LYS A 122 8.67 -4.98 -12.70
N ASP A 123 8.90 -5.59 -13.85
CA ASP A 123 8.37 -6.92 -14.14
C ASP A 123 8.72 -7.87 -12.99
N GLY A 124 7.73 -8.62 -12.55
CA GLY A 124 7.91 -9.56 -11.45
C GLY A 124 7.53 -9.03 -10.09
N ASP A 125 7.25 -7.73 -9.99
CA ASP A 125 6.81 -7.13 -8.72
C ASP A 125 5.36 -7.45 -8.44
N VAL A 126 5.03 -7.62 -7.15
CA VAL A 126 3.64 -7.63 -6.68
C VAL A 126 3.49 -6.44 -5.75
N VAL A 127 2.49 -5.62 -6.01
CA VAL A 127 2.30 -4.33 -5.33
C VAL A 127 0.91 -4.27 -4.73
N LEU A 128 0.84 -4.03 -3.43
CA LEU A 128 -0.43 -3.84 -2.73
C LEU A 128 -0.70 -2.35 -2.60
N PHE A 129 -1.92 -1.93 -2.96
CA PHE A 129 -2.37 -0.56 -2.75
C PHE A 129 -3.38 -0.52 -1.61
N LYS A 130 -3.10 0.26 -0.57
CA LYS A 130 -3.93 0.32 0.63
C LYS A 130 -4.00 1.73 1.19
N ALA A 131 -5.23 2.25 1.36
CA ALA A 131 -5.45 3.58 1.94
C ALA A 131 -6.94 3.75 2.21
N SER A 132 -7.29 4.88 2.83
CA SER A 132 -8.69 5.27 2.92
C SER A 132 -9.23 5.50 1.52
N HIS A 133 -10.48 5.13 1.30
CA HIS A 133 -11.11 5.24 0.00
C HIS A 133 -10.98 6.65 -0.60
N SER A 134 -11.17 7.67 0.24
CA SER A 134 -11.12 9.05 -0.23
C SER A 134 -9.73 9.50 -0.70
N MET A 135 -8.69 8.70 -0.46
CA MET A 135 -7.37 9.02 -0.97
C MET A 135 -7.25 8.78 -2.48
N LYS A 136 -8.21 8.06 -3.06
CA LYS A 136 -8.28 7.86 -4.52
C LYS A 136 -7.05 7.21 -5.13
N LEU A 137 -6.45 6.28 -4.41
CA LEU A 137 -5.31 5.54 -4.97
C LEU A 137 -5.70 4.74 -6.20
N GLY A 138 -7.00 4.51 -6.42
CA GLY A 138 -7.47 3.88 -7.64
C GLY A 138 -7.04 4.63 -8.90
N ASN A 139 -6.83 5.95 -8.81
CA ASN A 139 -6.35 6.71 -9.95
C ASN A 139 -4.95 6.29 -10.34
N ILE A 140 -4.10 5.98 -9.37
CA ILE A 140 -2.75 5.49 -9.64
C ILE A 140 -2.83 4.10 -10.29
N VAL A 141 -3.70 3.24 -9.75
CA VAL A 141 -3.88 1.91 -10.31
C VAL A 141 -4.31 2.01 -11.78
N ASN A 142 -5.26 2.89 -12.07
CA ASN A 142 -5.71 3.09 -13.45
C ASN A 142 -4.59 3.59 -14.34
N TYR A 143 -3.77 4.49 -13.84
CA TYR A 143 -2.62 4.99 -14.57
C TYR A 143 -1.66 3.86 -14.93
N LEU A 144 -1.37 2.99 -13.96
CA LEU A 144 -0.45 1.88 -14.18
C LEU A 144 -1.00 0.84 -15.15
N MET A 145 -2.32 0.74 -15.23
CA MET A 145 -2.98 -0.23 -16.10
C MET A 145 -3.18 0.24 -17.53
N ARG A 146 -2.87 1.50 -17.85
CA ARG A 146 -3.11 2.06 -19.18
C ARG A 146 -2.33 1.35 -20.28
#